data_6e7878ae96e54209b70247a93fea24af
#
_entry.id   6e7878ae96e54209b70247a93fea24af
#
_cell.length_a   1.000
_cell.length_b   1.000
_cell.length_c   1.000
_cell.angle_alpha   90.00
_cell.angle_beta   90.00
_cell.angle_gamma   90.00
#
_symmetry.space_group_name_H-M   'P 1'
#
loop_
_entity.id
_entity.type
_entity.pdbx_description
1 polymer ?
#
loop_
_entity_poly.entity_id
_entity_poly.type
_entity_poly.pdbx_seq_one_letter_code
_entity_poly.pdbx_strand_id
1 'polypeptide(L)'
;MVAGSDGIAALDPVPTPATIERVIQLVLSLPGRGVDARAVLNGLFGDALVEKESVLAIPLTFRTASGDELPLDHDGLERALPNAGSRLCVLVHGLMASESVWRFARRQQLTYGELLARERGVSPVYVRYNTGRHISTNGRELAAKLQRLVSAWPVPVREIDLIGHSMGGLVIRSACHYGWGSATLSDRLRRRGPWPA
;
A
#
# COMPACT_ATOMS: atom_id res chain seq x y z
N MET A 1 -38.73 2.00 33.35
CA MET A 1 -38.04 3.22 32.88
C MET A 1 -36.65 2.77 32.40
N VAL A 2 -36.52 2.60 31.07
CA VAL A 2 -35.24 2.22 30.43
C VAL A 2 -34.65 3.52 29.90
N ALA A 3 -33.48 3.89 30.43
CA ALA A 3 -32.77 5.08 30.03
C ALA A 3 -32.26 4.91 28.58
N GLY A 4 -32.47 5.98 27.80
CA GLY A 4 -32.14 6.02 26.40
C GLY A 4 -30.67 5.82 26.11
N SER A 5 -30.41 5.12 25.04
CA SER A 5 -29.14 5.07 24.34
C SER A 5 -28.88 6.43 23.69
N ASP A 6 -28.18 7.31 24.41
CA ASP A 6 -27.72 8.56 23.83
C ASP A 6 -26.73 8.26 22.70
N GLY A 7 -27.13 8.67 21.51
CA GLY A 7 -26.45 8.39 20.27
C GLY A 7 -25.00 8.88 20.28
N ILE A 8 -24.14 7.97 19.89
CA ILE A 8 -22.87 8.34 19.24
C ILE A 8 -23.28 9.10 17.99
N ALA A 9 -23.14 10.43 18.02
CA ALA A 9 -23.35 11.25 16.84
C ALA A 9 -22.48 10.67 15.73
N ALA A 10 -23.12 10.16 14.68
CA ALA A 10 -22.43 9.70 13.50
C ALA A 10 -21.62 10.92 13.00
N LEU A 11 -20.29 10.80 13.03
CA LEU A 11 -19.42 11.77 12.37
C LEU A 11 -19.88 11.84 10.93
N ASP A 12 -20.19 13.05 10.46
CA ASP A 12 -20.57 13.28 9.06
C ASP A 12 -19.54 12.61 8.15
N PRO A 13 -19.92 11.63 7.32
CA PRO A 13 -18.98 10.73 6.68
C PRO A 13 -18.11 11.41 5.62
N VAL A 14 -18.36 12.68 5.29
CA VAL A 14 -17.63 13.41 4.25
C VAL A 14 -17.04 14.68 4.81
N PRO A 15 -15.72 14.89 4.67
CA PRO A 15 -15.12 16.13 5.11
C PRO A 15 -15.67 17.31 4.29
N THR A 16 -16.15 18.33 4.97
CA THR A 16 -16.51 19.59 4.32
C THR A 16 -15.26 20.29 3.76
N PRO A 17 -15.37 21.19 2.78
CA PRO A 17 -14.23 21.98 2.31
C PRO A 17 -13.45 22.64 3.44
N ALA A 18 -14.12 23.15 4.47
CA ALA A 18 -13.50 23.73 5.64
C ALA A 18 -12.72 22.69 6.47
N THR A 19 -13.21 21.46 6.57
CA THR A 19 -12.50 20.35 7.24
C THR A 19 -11.25 19.97 6.46
N ILE A 20 -11.35 19.89 5.13
CA ILE A 20 -10.20 19.60 4.26
C ILE A 20 -9.12 20.68 4.43
N GLU A 21 -9.52 21.94 4.40
CA GLU A 21 -8.59 23.07 4.55
C GLU A 21 -7.90 23.05 5.93
N ARG A 22 -8.64 22.79 7.01
CA ARG A 22 -8.06 22.62 8.37
C ARG A 22 -7.07 21.48 8.44
N VAL A 23 -7.34 20.35 7.82
CA VAL A 23 -6.39 19.21 7.79
C VAL A 23 -5.15 19.58 6.99
N ILE A 24 -5.30 20.25 5.85
CA ILE A 24 -4.17 20.73 5.05
C ILE A 24 -3.32 21.70 5.87
N GLN A 25 -3.92 22.68 6.53
CA GLN A 25 -3.21 23.65 7.40
C GLN A 25 -2.50 22.96 8.57
N LEU A 26 -3.17 21.98 9.20
CA LEU A 26 -2.56 21.17 10.26
C LEU A 26 -1.32 20.41 9.73
N VAL A 27 -1.45 19.75 8.58
CA VAL A 27 -0.35 18.99 7.97
C VAL A 27 0.82 19.90 7.60
N LEU A 28 0.54 21.07 7.05
CA LEU A 28 1.58 22.06 6.70
C LEU A 28 2.27 22.66 7.93
N SER A 29 1.60 22.68 9.08
CA SER A 29 2.16 23.15 10.36
C SER A 29 2.96 22.11 11.12
N LEU A 30 2.91 20.82 10.74
CA LEU A 30 3.66 19.78 11.41
C LEU A 30 5.17 19.93 11.14
N PRO A 31 6.02 19.88 12.18
CA PRO A 31 7.46 19.88 11.99
C PRO A 31 7.89 18.54 11.38
N GLY A 32 8.22 18.55 10.10
CA GLY A 32 8.70 17.37 9.39
C GLY A 32 8.51 17.52 7.88
N ARG A 33 9.57 17.35 7.11
CA ARG A 33 9.49 17.33 5.65
C ARG A 33 8.91 16.00 5.20
N GLY A 34 7.80 16.04 4.45
CA GLY A 34 7.29 14.88 3.71
C GLY A 34 5.97 14.28 4.21
N VAL A 35 5.20 15.00 5.03
CA VAL A 35 3.83 14.57 5.34
C VAL A 35 2.95 14.79 4.10
N ASP A 36 2.42 13.70 3.55
CA ASP A 36 1.51 13.73 2.41
C ASP A 36 0.09 14.06 2.91
N ALA A 37 -0.36 15.31 2.68
CA ALA A 37 -1.68 15.78 3.10
C ALA A 37 -2.82 14.90 2.56
N ARG A 38 -2.68 14.40 1.34
CA ARG A 38 -3.66 13.48 0.74
C ARG A 38 -3.68 12.12 1.47
N ALA A 39 -2.52 11.61 1.90
CA ALA A 39 -2.44 10.39 2.68
C ALA A 39 -3.09 10.55 4.07
N VAL A 40 -2.91 11.71 4.72
CA VAL A 40 -3.57 12.03 6.00
C VAL A 40 -5.09 12.12 5.82
N LEU A 41 -5.58 12.84 4.80
CA LEU A 41 -7.02 12.92 4.49
C LEU A 41 -7.62 11.53 4.25
N ASN A 42 -6.94 10.69 3.47
CA ASN A 42 -7.38 9.32 3.24
C ASN A 42 -7.34 8.49 4.52
N GLY A 43 -6.38 8.68 5.41
CA GLY A 43 -6.33 7.99 6.68
C GLY A 43 -7.50 8.33 7.61
N LEU A 44 -8.01 9.56 7.55
CA LEU A 44 -9.11 10.04 8.39
C LEU A 44 -10.51 9.74 7.79
N PHE A 45 -10.65 9.85 6.48
CA PHE A 45 -11.94 9.85 5.78
C PHE A 45 -12.01 8.85 4.62
N GLY A 46 -11.18 7.81 4.64
CA GLY A 46 -10.93 6.93 3.51
C GLY A 46 -12.16 6.31 2.87
N ASP A 47 -13.07 5.72 3.67
CA ASP A 47 -14.29 5.11 3.15
C ASP A 47 -15.22 6.18 2.57
N ALA A 48 -15.40 7.30 3.27
CA ALA A 48 -16.26 8.41 2.81
C ALA A 48 -15.76 9.02 1.49
N LEU A 49 -14.44 9.14 1.30
CA LEU A 49 -13.87 9.64 0.05
C LEU A 49 -14.15 8.68 -1.12
N VAL A 50 -14.16 7.37 -0.87
CA VAL A 50 -14.50 6.37 -1.90
C VAL A 50 -15.98 6.36 -2.21
N GLU A 51 -16.85 6.38 -1.20
CA GLU A 51 -18.32 6.39 -1.36
C GLU A 51 -18.82 7.59 -2.19
N LYS A 52 -18.13 8.72 -2.07
CA LYS A 52 -18.43 9.95 -2.84
C LYS A 52 -17.65 10.09 -4.14
N GLU A 53 -16.97 9.05 -4.58
CA GLU A 53 -16.16 9.06 -5.80
C GLU A 53 -15.19 10.26 -5.87
N SER A 54 -14.66 10.66 -4.70
CA SER A 54 -13.82 11.84 -4.58
C SER A 54 -12.49 11.65 -5.33
N VAL A 55 -12.09 12.67 -6.07
CA VAL A 55 -10.76 12.73 -6.72
C VAL A 55 -9.61 12.70 -5.71
N LEU A 56 -9.91 12.93 -4.42
CA LEU A 56 -8.94 12.83 -3.33
C LEU A 56 -8.75 11.38 -2.84
N ALA A 57 -9.68 10.47 -3.14
CA ALA A 57 -9.52 9.06 -2.81
C ALA A 57 -8.25 8.50 -3.47
N ILE A 58 -7.43 7.78 -2.69
CA ILE A 58 -6.20 7.16 -3.17
C ILE A 58 -6.53 5.74 -3.61
N PRO A 59 -6.40 5.38 -4.89
CA PRO A 59 -6.50 3.99 -5.32
C PRO A 59 -5.28 3.21 -4.84
N LEU A 60 -5.44 1.90 -4.65
CA LEU A 60 -4.30 1.02 -4.41
C LEU A 60 -3.50 0.89 -5.71
N THR A 61 -2.24 1.32 -5.68
CA THR A 61 -1.31 1.25 -6.82
C THR A 61 0.06 0.75 -6.38
N PHE A 62 0.79 0.17 -7.32
CA PHE A 62 2.20 -0.10 -7.13
C PHE A 62 3.03 1.04 -7.70
N ARG A 63 4.17 1.32 -7.04
CA ARG A 63 5.03 2.45 -7.39
C ARG A 63 6.51 2.07 -7.38
N THR A 64 7.28 2.80 -8.15
CA THR A 64 8.74 2.75 -8.14
C THR A 64 9.32 3.45 -6.90
N ALA A 65 10.63 3.37 -6.70
CA ALA A 65 11.34 4.14 -5.67
C ALA A 65 11.25 5.66 -5.87
N SER A 66 11.11 6.13 -7.12
CA SER A 66 10.87 7.55 -7.45
C SER A 66 9.44 8.01 -7.12
N GLY A 67 8.50 7.07 -6.98
CA GLY A 67 7.09 7.34 -6.69
C GLY A 67 6.20 7.29 -7.94
N ASP A 68 6.73 6.89 -9.10
CA ASP A 68 5.98 6.74 -10.33
C ASP A 68 5.08 5.50 -10.25
N GLU A 69 3.89 5.58 -10.81
CA GLU A 69 2.95 4.46 -10.83
C GLU A 69 3.42 3.39 -11.82
N LEU A 70 3.39 2.14 -11.36
CA LEU A 70 3.71 0.98 -12.19
C LEU A 70 2.44 0.50 -12.91
N PRO A 71 2.47 0.40 -14.24
CA PRO A 71 1.39 -0.25 -14.98
C PRO A 71 1.35 -1.74 -14.65
N LEU A 72 0.17 -2.35 -14.73
CA LEU A 72 0.00 -3.78 -14.46
C LEU A 72 -0.21 -4.57 -15.76
N ASP A 73 0.66 -4.29 -16.73
CA ASP A 73 0.83 -5.03 -17.97
C ASP A 73 2.33 -5.34 -18.18
N HIS A 74 2.62 -6.37 -18.97
CA HIS A 74 3.97 -6.87 -19.16
C HIS A 74 4.93 -5.82 -19.73
N ASP A 75 4.54 -5.20 -20.85
CA ASP A 75 5.39 -4.26 -21.57
C ASP A 75 5.65 -2.98 -20.74
N GLY A 76 4.63 -2.54 -20.01
CA GLY A 76 4.74 -1.39 -19.11
C GLY A 76 5.68 -1.66 -17.94
N LEU A 77 5.59 -2.85 -17.33
CA LEU A 77 6.51 -3.25 -16.25
C LEU A 77 7.93 -3.44 -16.75
N GLU A 78 8.13 -4.02 -17.94
CA GLU A 78 9.47 -4.20 -18.54
C GLU A 78 10.14 -2.85 -18.79
N ARG A 79 9.40 -1.87 -19.32
CA ARG A 79 9.92 -0.50 -19.51
C ARG A 79 10.21 0.22 -18.20
N ALA A 80 9.33 0.09 -17.20
CA ALA A 80 9.48 0.78 -15.92
C ALA A 80 10.57 0.14 -15.03
N LEU A 81 10.81 -1.16 -15.17
CA LEU A 81 11.72 -1.96 -14.36
C LEU A 81 12.63 -2.83 -15.25
N PRO A 82 13.54 -2.23 -16.03
CA PRO A 82 14.36 -2.96 -17.00
C PRO A 82 15.28 -4.00 -16.36
N ASN A 83 15.55 -3.88 -15.07
CA ASN A 83 16.38 -4.80 -14.30
C ASN A 83 15.55 -5.66 -13.34
N ALA A 84 14.27 -5.89 -13.63
CA ALA A 84 13.40 -6.71 -12.80
C ALA A 84 13.96 -8.14 -12.66
N GLY A 85 14.21 -8.56 -11.41
CA GLY A 85 14.66 -9.91 -11.09
C GLY A 85 13.51 -10.83 -10.69
N SER A 86 13.80 -12.11 -10.50
CA SER A 86 12.80 -13.12 -10.11
C SER A 86 12.39 -13.08 -8.63
N ARG A 87 13.02 -12.24 -7.81
CA ARG A 87 12.69 -12.02 -6.39
C ARG A 87 12.06 -10.66 -6.23
N LEU A 88 10.75 -10.64 -5.95
CA LEU A 88 9.96 -9.43 -5.79
C LEU A 88 9.88 -9.05 -4.30
N CYS A 89 10.13 -7.80 -3.95
CA CYS A 89 9.97 -7.27 -2.59
C CYS A 89 8.92 -6.16 -2.59
N VAL A 90 7.80 -6.36 -1.91
CA VAL A 90 6.68 -5.41 -1.86
C VAL A 90 6.63 -4.74 -0.49
N LEU A 91 6.74 -3.41 -0.47
CA LEU A 91 6.78 -2.59 0.74
C LEU A 91 5.43 -1.87 0.94
N VAL A 92 4.78 -2.12 2.08
CA VAL A 92 3.44 -1.62 2.42
C VAL A 92 3.51 -0.70 3.63
N HIS A 93 3.18 0.59 3.44
CA HIS A 93 3.25 1.60 4.49
C HIS A 93 2.11 1.51 5.52
N GLY A 94 2.19 2.31 6.58
CA GLY A 94 1.20 2.38 7.66
C GLY A 94 0.12 3.45 7.46
N LEU A 95 -0.68 3.64 8.52
CA LEU A 95 -1.78 4.61 8.56
C LEU A 95 -1.27 6.04 8.30
N MET A 96 -2.06 6.82 7.55
CA MET A 96 -1.79 8.23 7.22
C MET A 96 -0.43 8.49 6.54
N ALA A 97 0.18 7.46 5.99
CA ALA A 97 1.47 7.53 5.33
C ALA A 97 1.34 7.26 3.82
N SER A 98 2.43 7.43 3.11
CA SER A 98 2.60 7.03 1.71
C SER A 98 3.90 6.24 1.56
N GLU A 99 4.23 5.80 0.35
CA GLU A 99 5.50 5.10 0.07
C GLU A 99 6.74 5.94 0.44
N SER A 100 6.58 7.25 0.66
CA SER A 100 7.67 8.15 1.07
C SER A 100 8.31 7.77 2.42
N VAL A 101 7.60 7.04 3.30
CA VAL A 101 8.15 6.56 4.59
C VAL A 101 9.33 5.61 4.41
N TRP A 102 9.45 5.00 3.23
CA TRP A 102 10.55 4.10 2.90
C TRP A 102 11.83 4.80 2.48
N ARG A 103 11.82 6.16 2.41
CA ARG A 103 13.01 6.97 2.12
C ARG A 103 13.80 7.25 3.39
N PHE A 104 15.13 7.20 3.31
CA PHE A 104 15.97 7.57 4.44
C PHE A 104 15.91 9.09 4.68
N ALA A 105 15.63 9.49 5.92
CA ALA A 105 15.49 10.90 6.31
C ALA A 105 16.73 11.77 5.98
N ARG A 106 17.93 11.18 6.09
CA ARG A 106 19.22 11.87 5.83
C ARG A 106 19.74 11.69 4.42
N ARG A 107 19.19 10.75 3.64
CA ARG A 107 19.60 10.42 2.27
C ARG A 107 18.35 10.31 1.41
N GLN A 108 17.76 11.45 1.06
CA GLN A 108 16.47 11.56 0.35
C GLN A 108 16.41 10.80 -1.00
N GLN A 109 17.56 10.38 -1.53
CA GLN A 109 17.67 9.66 -2.79
C GLN A 109 17.76 8.13 -2.62
N LEU A 110 17.80 7.61 -1.39
CA LEU A 110 17.90 6.19 -1.13
C LEU A 110 16.68 5.73 -0.33
N THR A 111 16.09 4.61 -0.74
CA THR A 111 15.00 3.94 -0.03
C THR A 111 15.47 2.64 0.60
N TYR A 112 14.71 2.14 1.59
CA TYR A 112 14.95 0.82 2.17
C TYR A 112 14.88 -0.29 1.11
N GLY A 113 13.95 -0.17 0.14
CA GLY A 113 13.84 -1.15 -0.95
C GLY A 113 15.06 -1.17 -1.86
N GLU A 114 15.63 0.01 -2.20
CA GLU A 114 16.86 0.07 -3.00
C GLU A 114 18.07 -0.50 -2.24
N LEU A 115 18.12 -0.32 -0.92
CA LEU A 115 19.14 -0.97 -0.10
C LEU A 115 19.00 -2.49 -0.15
N LEU A 116 17.79 -3.01 0.02
CA LEU A 116 17.52 -4.44 -0.09
C LEU A 116 17.83 -4.98 -1.50
N ALA A 117 17.55 -4.20 -2.54
CA ALA A 117 17.92 -4.56 -3.91
C ALA A 117 19.42 -4.77 -4.06
N ARG A 118 20.22 -3.85 -3.51
CA ARG A 118 21.69 -3.92 -3.56
C ARG A 118 22.27 -5.08 -2.74
N GLU A 119 21.72 -5.32 -1.56
CA GLU A 119 22.25 -6.31 -0.62
C GLU A 119 21.72 -7.73 -0.86
N ARG A 120 20.50 -7.85 -1.36
CA ARG A 120 19.76 -9.13 -1.46
C ARG A 120 19.35 -9.50 -2.87
N GLY A 121 19.55 -8.63 -3.86
CA GLY A 121 19.18 -8.87 -5.25
C GLY A 121 17.65 -9.00 -5.46
N VAL A 122 16.85 -8.28 -4.68
CA VAL A 122 15.40 -8.23 -4.83
C VAL A 122 14.99 -7.06 -5.72
N SER A 123 13.80 -7.13 -6.32
CA SER A 123 13.19 -6.04 -7.08
C SER A 123 12.14 -5.35 -6.20
N PRO A 124 12.40 -4.13 -5.68
CA PRO A 124 11.51 -3.45 -4.78
C PRO A 124 10.34 -2.80 -5.51
N VAL A 125 9.15 -2.94 -4.95
CA VAL A 125 7.91 -2.30 -5.37
C VAL A 125 7.21 -1.72 -4.15
N TYR A 126 6.67 -0.51 -4.25
CA TYR A 126 6.05 0.19 -3.14
C TYR A 126 4.55 0.26 -3.34
N VAL A 127 3.78 0.05 -2.29
CA VAL A 127 2.33 0.16 -2.32
C VAL A 127 1.92 1.55 -1.86
N ARG A 128 1.07 2.22 -2.66
CA ARG A 128 0.29 3.38 -2.25
C ARG A 128 -1.16 2.95 -2.16
N TYR A 129 -1.85 3.28 -1.07
CA TYR A 129 -3.25 2.89 -0.88
C TYR A 129 -3.97 3.82 0.10
N ASN A 130 -5.30 3.76 0.10
CA ASN A 130 -6.15 4.49 1.01
C ASN A 130 -6.15 3.82 2.39
N THR A 131 -5.41 4.40 3.33
CA THR A 131 -5.22 3.84 4.67
C THR A 131 -6.44 3.97 5.59
N GLY A 132 -7.44 4.78 5.25
CA GLY A 132 -8.68 4.92 6.01
C GLY A 132 -9.76 3.92 5.64
N ARG A 133 -9.54 3.07 4.64
CA ARG A 133 -10.45 1.97 4.33
C ARG A 133 -10.23 0.78 5.27
N HIS A 134 -11.26 -0.05 5.42
CA HIS A 134 -11.13 -1.27 6.21
C HIS A 134 -9.92 -2.12 5.78
N ILE A 135 -9.21 -2.66 6.78
CA ILE A 135 -8.03 -3.53 6.56
C ILE A 135 -8.38 -4.71 5.64
N SER A 136 -9.57 -5.32 5.84
CA SER A 136 -10.03 -6.44 5.02
C SER A 136 -10.26 -6.04 3.56
N THR A 137 -10.75 -4.84 3.31
CA THR A 137 -10.98 -4.31 1.96
C THR A 137 -9.64 -4.05 1.26
N ASN A 138 -8.71 -3.35 1.95
CA ASN A 138 -7.36 -3.12 1.44
C ASN A 138 -6.61 -4.44 1.22
N GLY A 139 -6.76 -5.41 2.11
CA GLY A 139 -6.11 -6.72 1.97
C GLY A 139 -6.63 -7.50 0.77
N ARG A 140 -7.94 -7.51 0.53
CA ARG A 140 -8.53 -8.17 -0.64
C ARG A 140 -8.06 -7.52 -1.94
N GLU A 141 -8.05 -6.19 -1.99
CA GLU A 141 -7.57 -5.44 -3.15
C GLU A 141 -6.08 -5.67 -3.39
N LEU A 142 -5.26 -5.65 -2.33
CA LEU A 142 -3.83 -5.96 -2.43
C LEU A 142 -3.59 -7.37 -2.96
N ALA A 143 -4.33 -8.37 -2.47
CA ALA A 143 -4.22 -9.75 -2.96
C ALA A 143 -4.50 -9.85 -4.47
N ALA A 144 -5.61 -9.25 -4.92
CA ALA A 144 -5.98 -9.25 -6.34
C ALA A 144 -4.93 -8.53 -7.21
N LYS A 145 -4.43 -7.39 -6.75
CA LYS A 145 -3.41 -6.63 -7.49
C LYS A 145 -2.04 -7.31 -7.48
N LEU A 146 -1.66 -8.00 -6.41
CA LEU A 146 -0.44 -8.82 -6.37
C LEU A 146 -0.49 -9.96 -7.39
N GLN A 147 -1.64 -10.61 -7.55
CA GLN A 147 -1.80 -11.64 -8.58
C GLN A 147 -1.58 -11.08 -9.99
N ARG A 148 -2.16 -9.91 -10.27
CA ARG A 148 -1.94 -9.21 -11.55
C ARG A 148 -0.49 -8.81 -11.75
N LEU A 149 0.15 -8.23 -10.74
CA LEU A 149 1.56 -7.84 -10.77
C LEU A 149 2.45 -9.04 -11.10
N VAL A 150 2.25 -10.17 -10.42
CA VAL A 150 3.04 -11.41 -10.64
C VAL A 150 2.80 -11.98 -12.03
N SER A 151 1.56 -11.91 -12.54
CA SER A 151 1.23 -12.42 -13.87
C SER A 151 1.81 -11.57 -14.99
N ALA A 152 1.92 -10.26 -14.77
CA ALA A 152 2.49 -9.29 -15.72
C ALA A 152 3.99 -9.05 -15.55
N TRP A 153 4.62 -9.64 -14.50
CA TRP A 153 6.03 -9.38 -14.18
C TRP A 153 6.96 -9.79 -15.34
N PRO A 154 8.00 -8.97 -15.68
CA PRO A 154 8.85 -9.20 -16.87
C PRO A 154 9.56 -10.54 -16.91
N VAL A 155 9.85 -11.12 -15.74
CA VAL A 155 10.50 -12.43 -15.63
C VAL A 155 9.71 -13.33 -14.67
N PRO A 156 9.81 -14.67 -14.75
CA PRO A 156 9.11 -15.56 -13.84
C PRO A 156 9.44 -15.27 -12.37
N VAL A 157 8.45 -14.85 -11.58
CA VAL A 157 8.62 -14.58 -10.15
C VAL A 157 8.84 -15.90 -9.42
N ARG A 158 9.94 -15.99 -8.68
CA ARG A 158 10.30 -17.16 -7.86
C ARG A 158 10.00 -16.95 -6.38
N GLU A 159 10.07 -15.72 -5.91
CA GLU A 159 9.92 -15.40 -4.50
C GLU A 159 9.28 -14.01 -4.35
N ILE A 160 8.43 -13.86 -3.34
CA ILE A 160 7.81 -12.58 -2.99
C ILE A 160 8.02 -12.36 -1.50
N ASP A 161 8.76 -11.29 -1.18
CA ASP A 161 8.89 -10.78 0.16
C ASP A 161 7.87 -9.66 0.37
N LEU A 162 7.07 -9.74 1.43
CA LEU A 162 6.11 -8.71 1.81
C LEU A 162 6.58 -8.03 3.09
N ILE A 163 6.90 -6.74 3.02
CA ILE A 163 7.39 -5.95 4.15
C ILE A 163 6.35 -4.89 4.50
N GLY A 164 5.78 -4.98 5.71
CA GLY A 164 4.78 -4.05 6.20
C GLY A 164 5.30 -3.20 7.36
N HIS A 165 5.06 -1.89 7.30
CA HIS A 165 5.26 -0.99 8.42
C HIS A 165 3.93 -0.73 9.12
N SER A 166 3.88 -0.91 10.46
CA SER A 166 2.68 -0.62 11.27
C SER A 166 1.42 -1.31 10.70
N MET A 167 0.35 -0.56 10.39
CA MET A 167 -0.89 -1.07 9.79
C MET A 167 -0.64 -1.83 8.49
N GLY A 168 0.42 -1.51 7.74
CA GLY A 168 0.79 -2.25 6.52
C GLY A 168 1.00 -3.75 6.75
N GLY A 169 1.48 -4.14 7.94
CA GLY A 169 1.59 -5.54 8.34
C GLY A 169 0.23 -6.23 8.48
N LEU A 170 -0.80 -5.51 8.97
CA LEU A 170 -2.17 -6.03 9.06
C LEU A 170 -2.81 -6.18 7.68
N VAL A 171 -2.55 -5.22 6.79
CA VAL A 171 -3.02 -5.28 5.39
C VAL A 171 -2.38 -6.46 4.65
N ILE A 172 -1.07 -6.68 4.83
CA ILE A 172 -0.37 -7.86 4.28
C ILE A 172 -0.98 -9.16 4.81
N ARG A 173 -1.17 -9.28 6.12
CA ARG A 173 -1.79 -10.47 6.72
C ARG A 173 -3.17 -10.74 6.14
N SER A 174 -3.98 -9.70 5.98
CA SER A 174 -5.28 -9.77 5.33
C SER A 174 -5.17 -10.20 3.86
N ALA A 175 -4.21 -9.63 3.12
CA ALA A 175 -3.97 -10.02 1.73
C ALA A 175 -3.55 -11.49 1.59
N CYS A 176 -2.70 -11.99 2.48
CA CYS A 176 -2.32 -13.39 2.53
C CYS A 176 -3.54 -14.29 2.77
N HIS A 177 -4.44 -13.89 3.67
CA HIS A 177 -5.68 -14.63 3.92
C HIS A 177 -6.55 -14.78 2.65
N TYR A 178 -6.77 -13.67 1.93
CA TYR A 178 -7.57 -13.68 0.70
C TYR A 178 -6.83 -14.29 -0.49
N GLY A 179 -5.52 -14.14 -0.58
CA GLY A 179 -4.69 -14.70 -1.65
C GLY A 179 -4.47 -16.20 -1.53
N TRP A 180 -4.51 -16.75 -0.30
CA TRP A 180 -4.31 -18.18 -0.06
C TRP A 180 -5.45 -19.07 -0.60
N GLY A 181 -6.64 -18.50 -0.75
CA GLY A 181 -7.79 -19.18 -1.33
C GLY A 181 -7.83 -19.21 -2.87
N SER A 182 -6.96 -18.47 -3.55
CA SER A 182 -6.87 -18.48 -5.00
C SER A 182 -5.78 -19.47 -5.44
N ALA A 183 -6.16 -20.48 -6.22
CA ALA A 183 -5.30 -21.58 -6.66
C ALA A 183 -3.99 -21.14 -7.33
N THR A 184 -3.93 -19.95 -7.92
CA THR A 184 -2.78 -19.45 -8.68
C THR A 184 -1.59 -18.99 -7.81
N LEU A 185 -1.81 -18.36 -6.67
CA LEU A 185 -0.72 -17.91 -5.80
C LEU A 185 -0.28 -19.04 -4.87
N SER A 186 -1.23 -19.82 -4.34
CA SER A 186 -0.96 -20.96 -3.46
C SER A 186 -0.24 -22.09 -4.17
N ASP A 187 -0.57 -22.38 -5.43
CA ASP A 187 0.12 -23.44 -6.21
C ASP A 187 1.56 -23.06 -6.57
N ARG A 188 1.82 -21.78 -6.84
CA ARG A 188 3.19 -21.32 -7.12
C ARG A 188 4.06 -21.32 -5.86
N LEU A 189 3.50 -21.01 -4.69
CA LEU A 189 4.22 -21.02 -3.41
C LEU A 189 4.33 -22.45 -2.83
N ARG A 190 3.36 -23.33 -3.05
CA ARG A 190 3.39 -24.75 -2.60
C ARG A 190 4.36 -25.64 -3.37
N ARG A 191 4.73 -25.29 -4.59
CA ARG A 191 5.72 -26.06 -5.38
C ARG A 191 7.15 -25.95 -4.86
N ARG A 192 7.37 -25.17 -3.81
CA ARG A 192 8.59 -25.15 -3.03
C ARG A 192 8.31 -25.90 -1.72
N GLY A 193 9.02 -27.00 -1.50
CA GLY A 193 8.92 -27.90 -0.36
C GLY A 193 8.85 -27.20 1.01
N PRO A 194 8.71 -27.99 2.10
CA PRO A 194 8.49 -27.44 3.43
C PRO A 194 9.60 -26.45 3.80
N TRP A 195 9.22 -25.35 4.45
CA TRP A 195 10.17 -24.41 5.04
C TRP A 195 11.19 -25.19 5.88
N PRO A 196 12.49 -24.92 5.76
CA PRO A 196 13.45 -25.44 6.74
C PRO A 196 13.03 -24.96 8.13
N ALA A 197 13.02 -25.90 9.10
CA ALA A 197 12.68 -25.65 10.49
C ALA A 197 13.66 -24.69 11.16
#